data_56cc4675538310b0cc2c40aa3f7c15d4
#
_entry.id   56cc4675538310b0cc2c40aa3f7c15d4
#
_cell.length_a   1.000
_cell.length_b   1.000
_cell.length_c   1.000
_cell.angle_alpha   90.00
_cell.angle_beta   90.00
_cell.angle_gamma   90.00
#
_symmetry.space_group_name_H-M   'P 1'
#
loop_
_entity.id
_entity.type
_entity.pdbx_description
1 polymer ?
#
loop_
_entity_poly.entity_id
_entity_poly.type
_entity_poly.pdbx_seq_one_letter_code
_entity_poly.pdbx_strand_id
1 'polypeptide(L)'
;MQGMVIRRSRWLKTRNYVEFLLLVMALWHLAGCATDKKVKPAPIIQESAVPKGPTVERLEDGREGFIITEVPQMDEVSRRGFELAVVMLNGQEYGRAIELLETVIEQSPGVTAPYIDIAIACQHVGKLEQAEAYLKTALRLVPEHPVASNLYGLLFRKTGRFAEARAIYEKAIERFPEYYPVHRNLGILCDLYLNDPECALEQYEIYNQAMPEDQQVKLWITVLRARLGRN
;
A
#
# COMPACT_ATOMS: atom_id res chain seq x y z
N MET A 1 33.99 -29.07 52.92
CA MET A 1 35.44 -28.90 53.11
C MET A 1 35.90 -27.89 52.08
N GLN A 2 36.30 -26.75 52.56
CA GLN A 2 37.45 -25.88 52.23
C GLN A 2 37.41 -25.34 50.76
N GLY A 3 37.59 -24.08 50.51
CA GLY A 3 37.91 -22.92 51.33
C GLY A 3 38.07 -21.70 50.40
N MET A 4 37.60 -20.62 50.93
CA MET A 4 37.63 -19.25 50.41
C MET A 4 39.06 -18.69 50.34
N VAL A 5 39.47 -18.02 49.26
CA VAL A 5 40.52 -17.00 49.32
C VAL A 5 40.19 -15.81 48.48
N ILE A 6 39.89 -14.70 49.14
CA ILE A 6 39.87 -13.33 48.63
C ILE A 6 41.30 -12.80 48.58
N ARG A 7 41.72 -12.14 47.48
CA ARG A 7 42.80 -11.16 47.55
C ARG A 7 42.49 -9.88 46.76
N ARG A 8 42.50 -8.81 47.53
CA ARG A 8 42.49 -7.39 47.13
C ARG A 8 43.81 -7.00 46.47
N SER A 9 43.67 -5.89 45.76
CA SER A 9 44.62 -4.81 45.45
C SER A 9 45.06 -4.78 43.97
N ARG A 10 44.89 -3.68 43.23
CA ARG A 10 45.64 -2.44 43.43
C ARG A 10 44.99 -1.28 42.62
N TRP A 11 44.64 -0.24 43.31
CA TRP A 11 44.63 1.12 42.83
C TRP A 11 46.04 1.49 42.37
N LEU A 12 46.16 1.98 41.11
CA LEU A 12 47.19 2.89 40.58
C LEU A 12 47.25 2.76 39.05
N LYS A 13 46.53 3.61 38.35
CA LYS A 13 46.85 4.10 36.96
C LYS A 13 45.75 5.00 36.37
N THR A 14 45.20 5.91 37.16
CA THR A 14 44.25 6.92 36.66
C THR A 14 44.89 8.31 36.43
N ARG A 15 46.21 8.46 36.53
CA ARG A 15 46.86 9.78 36.39
C ARG A 15 47.41 10.07 35.00
N ASN A 16 47.56 9.05 34.15
CA ASN A 16 48.10 9.27 32.78
C ASN A 16 47.03 9.44 31.71
N TYR A 17 45.77 9.20 31.99
CA TYR A 17 44.70 9.36 31.03
C TYR A 17 44.18 10.81 30.90
N VAL A 18 44.26 11.57 31.98
CA VAL A 18 43.80 12.97 31.99
C VAL A 18 44.77 13.89 31.24
N GLU A 19 46.07 13.65 31.35
CA GLU A 19 47.09 14.43 30.61
C GLU A 19 47.07 14.09 29.09
N PHE A 20 46.76 12.84 28.73
CA PHE A 20 46.67 12.47 27.32
C PHE A 20 45.42 13.01 26.64
N LEU A 21 44.30 13.16 27.38
CA LEU A 21 43.04 13.75 26.87
C LEU A 21 43.16 15.27 26.68
N LEU A 22 43.95 15.95 27.51
CA LEU A 22 44.16 17.38 27.37
C LEU A 22 45.11 17.72 26.20
N LEU A 23 46.06 16.87 25.85
CA LEU A 23 46.92 17.00 24.67
C LEU A 23 46.23 16.74 23.35
N VAL A 24 45.23 15.83 23.33
CA VAL A 24 44.44 15.54 22.14
C VAL A 24 43.41 16.66 21.84
N MET A 25 42.89 17.32 22.86
CA MET A 25 41.97 18.45 22.69
C MET A 25 42.66 19.74 22.25
N ALA A 26 43.97 19.94 22.48
CA ALA A 26 44.73 21.11 22.05
C ALA A 26 45.15 21.03 20.58
N LEU A 27 45.11 19.89 19.93
CA LEU A 27 45.46 19.72 18.50
C LEU A 27 44.28 19.87 17.52
N TRP A 28 43.07 20.06 18.02
CA TRP A 28 41.86 20.23 17.17
C TRP A 28 41.49 21.68 16.86
N HIS A 29 42.29 22.65 17.31
CA HIS A 29 42.01 24.08 17.07
C HIS A 29 42.85 24.77 15.98
N LEU A 30 43.58 24.00 15.16
CA LEU A 30 44.44 24.61 14.11
C LEU A 30 44.24 24.04 12.69
N ALA A 31 43.03 23.64 12.32
CA ALA A 31 42.71 23.30 10.91
C ALA A 31 41.41 23.95 10.48
N GLY A 32 41.32 25.25 10.60
CA GLY A 32 40.29 26.08 10.01
C GLY A 32 40.79 26.76 8.75
N CYS A 33 40.85 26.05 7.63
CA CYS A 33 40.88 26.67 6.31
C CYS A 33 39.51 26.42 5.65
N ALA A 34 38.67 27.42 5.76
CA ALA A 34 37.45 27.54 4.97
C ALA A 34 37.82 27.67 3.49
N THR A 35 37.62 26.60 2.74
CA THR A 35 37.42 26.71 1.30
C THR A 35 35.92 26.89 1.06
N ASP A 36 35.59 28.14 0.76
CA ASP A 36 34.24 28.53 0.32
C ASP A 36 33.95 27.84 -1.03
N LYS A 37 33.48 26.56 -0.97
CA LYS A 37 32.88 25.95 -2.12
C LYS A 37 31.48 26.55 -2.23
N LYS A 38 31.33 27.49 -3.18
CA LYS A 38 30.02 27.96 -3.65
C LYS A 38 29.13 26.71 -3.85
N VAL A 39 28.26 26.49 -2.91
CA VAL A 39 27.16 25.52 -3.06
C VAL A 39 26.36 26.00 -4.25
N LYS A 40 26.42 25.27 -5.37
CA LYS A 40 25.50 25.50 -6.47
C LYS A 40 24.09 25.41 -5.85
N PRO A 41 23.23 26.44 -6.07
CA PRO A 41 21.83 26.31 -5.64
C PRO A 41 21.28 25.00 -6.24
N ALA A 42 20.65 24.22 -5.41
CA ALA A 42 19.93 23.04 -5.88
C ALA A 42 19.02 23.48 -7.03
N PRO A 43 18.91 22.69 -8.11
CA PRO A 43 18.00 23.03 -9.18
C PRO A 43 16.63 23.23 -8.54
N ILE A 44 16.05 24.42 -8.78
CA ILE A 44 14.65 24.69 -8.45
C ILE A 44 13.89 23.60 -9.19
N ILE A 45 13.40 22.59 -8.43
CA ILE A 45 12.43 21.64 -8.96
C ILE A 45 11.26 22.55 -9.31
N GLN A 46 11.12 22.87 -10.59
CA GLN A 46 9.89 23.45 -11.10
C GLN A 46 8.79 22.55 -10.57
N GLU A 47 7.87 23.16 -9.85
CA GLU A 47 6.64 22.52 -9.37
C GLU A 47 5.96 21.94 -10.60
N SER A 48 6.38 20.75 -10.98
CA SER A 48 5.78 19.99 -12.06
C SER A 48 4.35 19.79 -11.63
N ALA A 49 3.43 20.23 -12.46
CA ALA A 49 2.01 20.11 -12.28
C ALA A 49 1.70 18.81 -11.55
N VAL A 50 0.99 18.92 -10.39
CA VAL A 50 0.56 17.78 -9.57
C VAL A 50 0.09 16.70 -10.53
N PRO A 51 0.67 15.49 -10.52
CA PRO A 51 0.25 14.44 -11.42
C PRO A 51 -1.25 14.31 -11.27
N LYS A 52 -2.00 14.47 -12.35
CA LYS A 52 -3.43 14.17 -12.33
C LYS A 52 -3.51 12.72 -11.84
N GLY A 53 -4.23 12.49 -10.75
CA GLY A 53 -4.45 11.15 -10.23
C GLY A 53 -4.98 10.22 -11.33
N PRO A 54 -5.06 8.91 -11.09
CA PRO A 54 -5.53 7.98 -12.10
C PRO A 54 -6.92 8.39 -12.57
N THR A 55 -7.18 8.22 -13.86
CA THR A 55 -8.55 8.29 -14.39
C THR A 55 -9.17 6.91 -14.34
N VAL A 56 -10.45 6.85 -13.98
CA VAL A 56 -11.24 5.61 -13.96
C VAL A 56 -12.32 5.73 -15.01
N GLU A 57 -12.29 4.84 -15.99
CA GLU A 57 -13.27 4.78 -17.06
C GLU A 57 -13.90 3.39 -17.08
N ARG A 58 -15.23 3.30 -17.19
CA ARG A 58 -15.91 2.02 -17.36
C ARG A 58 -15.75 1.55 -18.80
N LEU A 59 -15.58 0.24 -19.02
CA LEU A 59 -15.62 -0.33 -20.36
C LEU A 59 -17.03 -0.20 -20.95
N GLU A 60 -17.14 0.42 -22.13
CA GLU A 60 -18.43 0.65 -22.81
C GLU A 60 -18.76 -0.42 -23.86
N ASP A 61 -17.85 -1.35 -24.10
CA ASP A 61 -17.94 -2.37 -25.15
C ASP A 61 -18.73 -3.64 -24.76
N GLY A 62 -19.49 -3.57 -23.67
CA GLY A 62 -20.28 -4.69 -23.14
C GLY A 62 -19.48 -5.68 -22.28
N ARG A 63 -18.18 -5.47 -22.10
CA ARG A 63 -17.38 -6.19 -21.13
C ARG A 63 -17.50 -5.54 -19.74
N GLU A 64 -17.53 -6.34 -18.70
CA GLU A 64 -17.44 -5.82 -17.35
C GLU A 64 -15.99 -5.44 -17.04
N GLY A 65 -15.79 -4.22 -16.53
CA GLY A 65 -14.46 -3.78 -16.12
C GLY A 65 -14.27 -2.28 -16.15
N PHE A 66 -13.06 -1.89 -15.78
CA PHE A 66 -12.63 -0.50 -15.71
C PHE A 66 -11.25 -0.35 -16.31
N ILE A 67 -11.03 0.76 -17.02
CA ILE A 67 -9.71 1.21 -17.44
C ILE A 67 -9.22 2.21 -16.41
N ILE A 68 -8.04 1.95 -15.85
CA ILE A 68 -7.38 2.87 -14.93
C ILE A 68 -6.09 3.32 -15.58
N THR A 69 -6.03 4.61 -15.90
CA THR A 69 -4.88 5.21 -16.57
C THR A 69 -4.04 5.99 -15.56
N GLU A 70 -2.77 5.65 -15.47
CA GLU A 70 -1.79 6.29 -14.60
C GLU A 70 -0.61 6.88 -15.38
N VAL A 71 0.07 7.82 -14.76
CA VAL A 71 1.39 8.34 -15.16
C VAL A 71 2.27 8.25 -13.91
N PRO A 72 3.48 7.68 -13.94
CA PRO A 72 4.34 7.36 -15.08
C PRO A 72 4.08 6.01 -15.74
N GLN A 73 4.64 5.81 -16.95
CA GLN A 73 4.58 4.56 -17.68
C GLN A 73 5.88 3.75 -17.49
N MET A 74 5.79 2.44 -17.65
CA MET A 74 6.93 1.54 -17.67
C MET A 74 7.70 1.66 -18.99
N ASP A 75 9.01 1.42 -18.94
CA ASP A 75 9.77 1.14 -20.15
C ASP A 75 9.34 -0.19 -20.79
N GLU A 76 9.80 -0.44 -22.01
CA GLU A 76 9.38 -1.61 -22.79
C GLU A 76 9.77 -2.95 -22.14
N VAL A 77 10.90 -3.02 -21.44
CA VAL A 77 11.37 -4.25 -20.78
C VAL A 77 10.52 -4.56 -19.56
N SER A 78 10.33 -3.54 -18.70
CA SER A 78 9.48 -3.63 -17.51
C SER A 78 8.03 -3.96 -17.89
N ARG A 79 7.52 -3.36 -18.97
CA ARG A 79 6.16 -3.61 -19.45
C ARG A 79 5.97 -5.06 -19.88
N ARG A 80 6.91 -5.65 -20.64
CA ARG A 80 6.85 -7.09 -21.02
C ARG A 80 6.92 -8.00 -19.80
N GLY A 81 7.78 -7.67 -18.84
CA GLY A 81 7.86 -8.40 -17.57
C GLY A 81 6.54 -8.35 -16.81
N PHE A 82 5.92 -7.17 -16.74
CA PHE A 82 4.62 -6.99 -16.10
C PHE A 82 3.51 -7.78 -16.81
N GLU A 83 3.41 -7.69 -18.13
CA GLU A 83 2.43 -8.44 -18.93
C GLU A 83 2.56 -9.97 -18.71
N LEU A 84 3.79 -10.47 -18.65
CA LEU A 84 4.03 -11.88 -18.35
C LEU A 84 3.61 -12.25 -16.92
N ALA A 85 3.88 -11.38 -15.95
CA ALA A 85 3.44 -11.60 -14.58
C ALA A 85 1.91 -11.64 -14.46
N VAL A 86 1.19 -10.80 -15.20
CA VAL A 86 -0.30 -10.83 -15.28
C VAL A 86 -0.78 -12.17 -15.86
N VAL A 87 -0.11 -12.70 -16.88
CA VAL A 87 -0.42 -14.05 -17.40
C VAL A 87 -0.22 -15.12 -16.32
N MET A 88 0.87 -15.04 -15.55
CA MET A 88 1.14 -15.96 -14.44
C MET A 88 0.08 -15.85 -13.33
N LEU A 89 -0.34 -14.63 -12.98
CA LEU A 89 -1.43 -14.40 -12.02
C LEU A 89 -2.72 -15.07 -12.46
N ASN A 90 -3.11 -14.89 -13.72
CA ASN A 90 -4.29 -15.50 -14.32
C ASN A 90 -4.17 -17.04 -14.36
N GLY A 91 -2.95 -17.56 -14.53
CA GLY A 91 -2.61 -18.98 -14.44
C GLY A 91 -2.47 -19.51 -13.01
N GLN A 92 -2.70 -18.67 -11.99
CA GLN A 92 -2.55 -19.00 -10.55
C GLN A 92 -1.10 -19.39 -10.16
N GLU A 93 -0.12 -19.03 -10.97
CA GLU A 93 1.30 -19.23 -10.70
C GLU A 93 1.87 -18.13 -9.79
N TYR A 94 1.19 -17.91 -8.65
CA TYR A 94 1.44 -16.77 -7.76
C TYR A 94 2.89 -16.62 -7.31
N GLY A 95 3.59 -17.72 -7.02
CA GLY A 95 5.00 -17.68 -6.60
C GLY A 95 5.90 -17.08 -7.67
N ARG A 96 5.75 -17.55 -8.91
CA ARG A 96 6.53 -17.04 -10.06
C ARG A 96 6.14 -15.60 -10.43
N ALA A 97 4.85 -15.27 -10.31
CA ALA A 97 4.38 -13.91 -10.51
C ALA A 97 5.02 -12.94 -9.51
N ILE A 98 5.15 -13.32 -8.23
CA ILE A 98 5.82 -12.51 -7.21
C ILE A 98 7.26 -12.21 -7.60
N GLU A 99 8.06 -13.23 -7.92
CA GLU A 99 9.47 -13.07 -8.30
C GLU A 99 9.65 -12.13 -9.50
N LEU A 100 8.79 -12.27 -10.51
CA LEU A 100 8.85 -11.44 -11.71
C LEU A 100 8.40 -10.00 -11.41
N LEU A 101 7.34 -9.81 -10.61
CA LEU A 101 6.86 -8.49 -10.21
C LEU A 101 7.86 -7.74 -9.33
N GLU A 102 8.60 -8.42 -8.45
CA GLU A 102 9.71 -7.83 -7.70
C GLU A 102 10.76 -7.24 -8.64
N THR A 103 11.15 -7.99 -9.69
CA THR A 103 12.07 -7.50 -10.72
C THR A 103 11.50 -6.27 -11.46
N VAL A 104 10.21 -6.28 -11.82
CA VAL A 104 9.55 -5.14 -12.47
C VAL A 104 9.54 -3.91 -11.56
N ILE A 105 9.26 -4.10 -10.27
CA ILE A 105 9.26 -3.02 -9.27
C ILE A 105 10.65 -2.39 -9.12
N GLU A 106 11.72 -3.20 -9.12
CA GLU A 106 13.09 -2.70 -9.06
C GLU A 106 13.44 -1.81 -10.26
N GLN A 107 12.96 -2.15 -11.44
CA GLN A 107 13.20 -1.40 -12.67
C GLN A 107 12.27 -0.20 -12.83
N SER A 108 11.04 -0.28 -12.33
CA SER A 108 10.00 0.74 -12.47
C SER A 108 9.30 1.05 -11.13
N PRO A 109 10.03 1.57 -10.12
CA PRO A 109 9.52 1.71 -8.75
C PRO A 109 8.42 2.79 -8.60
N GLY A 110 8.21 3.62 -9.62
CA GLY A 110 7.19 4.69 -9.62
C GLY A 110 5.84 4.27 -10.19
N VAL A 111 5.66 3.01 -10.60
CA VAL A 111 4.42 2.52 -11.23
C VAL A 111 3.61 1.73 -10.22
N THR A 112 2.33 2.04 -10.10
CA THR A 112 1.44 1.49 -9.06
C THR A 112 0.99 0.05 -9.35
N ALA A 113 0.72 -0.27 -10.62
CA ALA A 113 0.16 -1.56 -11.01
C ALA A 113 0.96 -2.78 -10.55
N PRO A 114 2.31 -2.84 -10.64
CA PRO A 114 3.06 -3.99 -10.14
C PRO A 114 2.91 -4.20 -8.62
N TYR A 115 2.80 -3.13 -7.84
CA TYR A 115 2.57 -3.24 -6.39
C TYR A 115 1.17 -3.76 -6.06
N ILE A 116 0.18 -3.44 -6.87
CA ILE A 116 -1.18 -3.96 -6.72
C ILE A 116 -1.20 -5.46 -7.03
N ASP A 117 -0.61 -5.85 -8.15
CA ASP A 117 -0.63 -7.23 -8.62
C ASP A 117 0.19 -8.17 -7.71
N ILE A 118 1.35 -7.71 -7.21
CA ILE A 118 2.11 -8.50 -6.24
C ILE A 118 1.37 -8.64 -4.91
N ALA A 119 0.60 -7.63 -4.50
CA ALA A 119 -0.24 -7.73 -3.31
C ALA A 119 -1.37 -8.74 -3.50
N ILE A 120 -1.96 -8.84 -4.69
CA ILE A 120 -2.93 -9.89 -5.03
C ILE A 120 -2.27 -11.27 -4.92
N ALA A 121 -1.12 -11.47 -5.54
CA ALA A 121 -0.38 -12.74 -5.48
C ALA A 121 -0.04 -13.12 -4.03
N CYS A 122 0.47 -12.16 -3.23
CA CYS A 122 0.79 -12.35 -1.83
C CYS A 122 -0.45 -12.77 -1.00
N GLN A 123 -1.61 -12.18 -1.25
CA GLN A 123 -2.85 -12.59 -0.58
C GLN A 123 -3.25 -14.03 -0.92
N HIS A 124 -3.03 -14.47 -2.16
CA HIS A 124 -3.34 -15.85 -2.58
C HIS A 124 -2.41 -16.89 -1.95
N VAL A 125 -1.15 -16.54 -1.71
CA VAL A 125 -0.20 -17.45 -1.03
C VAL A 125 -0.14 -17.25 0.50
N GLY A 126 -1.05 -16.44 1.06
CA GLY A 126 -1.17 -16.24 2.51
C GLY A 126 -0.15 -15.29 3.12
N LYS A 127 0.63 -14.56 2.32
CA LYS A 127 1.64 -13.59 2.77
C LYS A 127 0.99 -12.22 3.04
N LEU A 128 0.09 -12.15 4.02
CA LEU A 128 -0.79 -10.99 4.24
C LEU A 128 -0.04 -9.72 4.64
N GLU A 129 1.03 -9.83 5.42
CA GLU A 129 1.87 -8.70 5.84
C GLU A 129 2.63 -8.11 4.64
N GLN A 130 3.10 -8.95 3.72
CA GLN A 130 3.73 -8.48 2.49
C GLN A 130 2.71 -7.81 1.57
N ALA A 131 1.53 -8.39 1.42
CA ALA A 131 0.44 -7.77 0.67
C ALA A 131 0.09 -6.38 1.22
N GLU A 132 0.02 -6.22 2.55
CA GLU A 132 -0.20 -4.94 3.20
C GLU A 132 0.91 -3.93 2.87
N ALA A 133 2.17 -4.33 2.92
CA ALA A 133 3.31 -3.47 2.62
C ALA A 133 3.27 -2.97 1.16
N TYR A 134 2.95 -3.85 0.20
CA TYR A 134 2.83 -3.48 -1.20
C TYR A 134 1.65 -2.53 -1.45
N LEU A 135 0.47 -2.80 -0.86
CA LEU A 135 -0.69 -1.90 -0.98
C LEU A 135 -0.43 -0.53 -0.36
N LYS A 136 0.26 -0.45 0.78
CA LYS A 136 0.72 0.83 1.35
C LYS A 136 1.63 1.58 0.40
N THR A 137 2.53 0.88 -0.30
CA THR A 137 3.40 1.52 -1.29
C THR A 137 2.61 2.02 -2.48
N ALA A 138 1.66 1.23 -3.01
CA ALA A 138 0.76 1.65 -4.07
C ALA A 138 0.00 2.93 -3.70
N LEU A 139 -0.58 2.98 -2.50
CA LEU A 139 -1.32 4.15 -2.01
C LEU A 139 -0.44 5.35 -1.66
N ARG A 140 0.86 5.15 -1.42
CA ARG A 140 1.82 6.25 -1.27
C ARG A 140 2.18 6.86 -2.63
N LEU A 141 2.29 6.04 -3.68
CA LEU A 141 2.55 6.50 -5.05
C LEU A 141 1.35 7.25 -5.60
N VAL A 142 0.16 6.68 -5.45
CA VAL A 142 -1.11 7.27 -5.88
C VAL A 142 -2.11 7.20 -4.72
N PRO A 143 -2.25 8.29 -3.95
CA PRO A 143 -3.23 8.34 -2.87
C PRO A 143 -4.63 8.03 -3.37
N GLU A 144 -5.36 7.23 -2.59
CA GLU A 144 -6.74 6.84 -2.87
C GLU A 144 -6.95 6.08 -4.18
N HIS A 145 -5.88 5.50 -4.76
CA HIS A 145 -5.99 4.68 -5.96
C HIS A 145 -7.13 3.65 -5.82
N PRO A 146 -8.13 3.62 -6.72
CA PRO A 146 -9.38 2.89 -6.49
C PRO A 146 -9.17 1.39 -6.30
N VAL A 147 -8.33 0.76 -7.13
CA VAL A 147 -8.05 -0.69 -7.01
C VAL A 147 -7.25 -1.00 -5.74
N ALA A 148 -6.20 -0.21 -5.47
CA ALA A 148 -5.37 -0.42 -4.27
C ALA A 148 -6.18 -0.24 -2.99
N SER A 149 -7.03 0.80 -2.93
CA SER A 149 -7.93 1.05 -1.79
C SER A 149 -8.93 -0.09 -1.61
N ASN A 150 -9.52 -0.58 -2.70
CA ASN A 150 -10.46 -1.69 -2.66
C ASN A 150 -9.80 -2.98 -2.13
N LEU A 151 -8.61 -3.31 -2.62
CA LEU A 151 -7.85 -4.48 -2.16
C LEU A 151 -7.37 -4.34 -0.72
N TYR A 152 -7.01 -3.13 -0.31
CA TYR A 152 -6.58 -2.88 1.06
C TYR A 152 -7.76 -2.97 2.05
N GLY A 153 -8.92 -2.43 1.68
CA GLY A 153 -10.14 -2.64 2.46
C GLY A 153 -10.53 -4.12 2.57
N LEU A 154 -10.36 -4.88 1.48
CA LEU A 154 -10.56 -6.34 1.50
C LEU A 154 -9.57 -7.03 2.45
N LEU A 155 -8.30 -6.62 2.45
CA LEU A 155 -7.28 -7.16 3.35
C LEU A 155 -7.62 -6.84 4.82
N PHE A 156 -8.02 -5.60 5.12
CA PHE A 156 -8.49 -5.21 6.45
C PHE A 156 -9.69 -6.03 6.90
N ARG A 157 -10.67 -6.24 6.02
CA ARG A 157 -11.81 -7.12 6.33
C ARG A 157 -11.39 -8.55 6.62
N LYS A 158 -10.48 -9.13 5.84
CA LYS A 158 -9.94 -10.49 6.06
C LYS A 158 -9.18 -10.61 7.39
N THR A 159 -8.56 -9.55 7.86
CA THR A 159 -7.79 -9.52 9.11
C THR A 159 -8.58 -8.99 10.31
N GLY A 160 -9.89 -8.80 10.17
CA GLY A 160 -10.77 -8.35 11.26
C GLY A 160 -10.68 -6.85 11.59
N ARG A 161 -10.00 -6.07 10.77
CA ARG A 161 -9.80 -4.62 10.94
C ARG A 161 -10.94 -3.85 10.27
N PHE A 162 -12.16 -4.03 10.75
CA PHE A 162 -13.39 -3.58 10.07
C PHE A 162 -13.55 -2.06 10.01
N ALA A 163 -13.16 -1.35 11.07
CA ALA A 163 -13.20 0.11 11.09
C ALA A 163 -12.26 0.73 10.03
N GLU A 164 -11.07 0.15 9.88
CA GLU A 164 -10.09 0.58 8.88
C GLU A 164 -10.53 0.20 7.46
N ALA A 165 -11.18 -0.96 7.29
CA ALA A 165 -11.79 -1.35 6.02
C ALA A 165 -12.89 -0.35 5.60
N ARG A 166 -13.76 0.06 6.53
CA ARG A 166 -14.80 1.07 6.28
C ARG A 166 -14.18 2.40 5.85
N ALA A 167 -13.23 2.90 6.63
CA ALA A 167 -12.62 4.20 6.39
C ALA A 167 -11.92 4.28 5.02
N ILE A 168 -11.24 3.21 4.59
CA ILE A 168 -10.56 3.21 3.27
C ILE A 168 -11.55 3.08 2.12
N TYR A 169 -12.64 2.32 2.28
CA TYR A 169 -13.69 2.24 1.26
C TYR A 169 -14.42 3.59 1.10
N GLU A 170 -14.79 4.24 2.19
CA GLU A 170 -15.47 5.53 2.16
C GLU A 170 -14.62 6.60 1.46
N LYS A 171 -13.32 6.67 1.75
CA LYS A 171 -12.39 7.58 1.05
C LYS A 171 -12.27 7.26 -0.45
N ALA A 172 -12.22 5.98 -0.80
CA ALA A 172 -12.15 5.58 -2.20
C ALA A 172 -13.42 5.95 -2.96
N ILE A 173 -14.59 5.80 -2.35
CA ILE A 173 -15.89 6.21 -2.91
C ILE A 173 -15.98 7.72 -3.07
N GLU A 174 -15.53 8.49 -2.06
CA GLU A 174 -15.51 9.95 -2.13
C GLU A 174 -14.69 10.44 -3.34
N ARG A 175 -13.57 9.81 -3.62
CA ARG A 175 -12.67 10.20 -4.71
C ARG A 175 -13.05 9.61 -6.06
N PHE A 176 -13.55 8.37 -6.08
CA PHE A 176 -13.87 7.59 -7.29
C PHE A 176 -15.24 6.92 -7.14
N PRO A 177 -16.34 7.69 -7.12
CA PRO A 177 -17.69 7.13 -6.90
C PRO A 177 -18.12 6.14 -7.98
N GLU A 178 -17.53 6.23 -9.17
CA GLU A 178 -17.83 5.34 -10.30
C GLU A 178 -17.06 4.01 -10.27
N TYR A 179 -16.16 3.83 -9.31
CA TYR A 179 -15.48 2.54 -9.13
C TYR A 179 -16.33 1.60 -8.27
N TYR A 180 -17.38 1.09 -8.85
CA TYR A 180 -18.43 0.30 -8.21
C TYR A 180 -17.98 -0.93 -7.41
N PRO A 181 -16.85 -1.63 -7.70
CA PRO A 181 -16.38 -2.72 -6.86
C PRO A 181 -16.19 -2.34 -5.38
N VAL A 182 -15.90 -1.07 -5.07
CA VAL A 182 -15.78 -0.60 -3.68
C VAL A 182 -17.15 -0.57 -2.99
N HIS A 183 -18.19 -0.11 -3.69
CA HIS A 183 -19.57 -0.12 -3.18
C HIS A 183 -20.01 -1.53 -2.79
N ARG A 184 -19.78 -2.50 -3.68
CA ARG A 184 -20.08 -3.92 -3.38
C ARG A 184 -19.35 -4.40 -2.13
N ASN A 185 -18.06 -4.09 -1.98
CA ASN A 185 -17.24 -4.52 -0.85
C ASN A 185 -17.61 -3.79 0.46
N LEU A 186 -17.97 -2.51 0.40
CA LEU A 186 -18.50 -1.78 1.55
C LEU A 186 -19.86 -2.33 1.97
N GLY A 187 -20.74 -2.64 1.02
CA GLY A 187 -22.02 -3.29 1.28
C GLY A 187 -21.84 -4.63 2.03
N ILE A 188 -20.91 -5.48 1.57
CA ILE A 188 -20.56 -6.73 2.25
C ILE A 188 -20.01 -6.48 3.67
N LEU A 189 -19.18 -5.47 3.85
CA LEU A 189 -18.64 -5.10 5.16
C LEU A 189 -19.76 -4.66 6.11
N CYS A 190 -20.65 -3.80 5.65
CA CYS A 190 -21.79 -3.29 6.43
C CYS A 190 -22.76 -4.41 6.83
N ASP A 191 -23.10 -5.30 5.89
CA ASP A 191 -24.06 -6.37 6.10
C ASP A 191 -23.52 -7.46 7.06
N LEU A 192 -22.32 -8.00 6.76
CA LEU A 192 -21.83 -9.20 7.41
C LEU A 192 -20.97 -8.93 8.66
N TYR A 193 -20.37 -7.76 8.79
CA TYR A 193 -19.38 -7.49 9.83
C TYR A 193 -19.73 -6.32 10.74
N LEU A 194 -20.47 -5.33 10.24
CA LEU A 194 -20.82 -4.13 11.01
C LEU A 194 -22.25 -4.15 11.52
N ASN A 195 -23.07 -5.11 11.09
CA ASN A 195 -24.50 -5.16 11.38
C ASN A 195 -25.22 -3.83 11.07
N ASP A 196 -24.89 -3.24 9.93
CA ASP A 196 -25.43 -1.97 9.43
C ASP A 196 -26.21 -2.24 8.12
N PRO A 197 -27.45 -2.74 8.21
CA PRO A 197 -28.21 -3.15 7.01
C PRO A 197 -28.64 -1.98 6.15
N GLU A 198 -28.73 -0.76 6.71
CA GLU A 198 -29.04 0.46 5.95
C GLU A 198 -27.90 0.82 5.03
N CYS A 199 -26.66 0.90 5.56
CA CYS A 199 -25.47 1.08 4.76
C CYS A 199 -25.33 -0.02 3.71
N ALA A 200 -25.55 -1.27 4.07
CA ALA A 200 -25.44 -2.38 3.14
C ALA A 200 -26.40 -2.25 1.95
N LEU A 201 -27.67 -1.94 2.22
CA LEU A 201 -28.69 -1.77 1.20
C LEU A 201 -28.34 -0.62 0.25
N GLU A 202 -27.97 0.54 0.79
CA GLU A 202 -27.56 1.70 0.01
C GLU A 202 -26.40 1.35 -0.95
N GLN A 203 -25.35 0.74 -0.43
CA GLN A 203 -24.17 0.42 -1.23
C GLN A 203 -24.44 -0.65 -2.28
N TYR A 204 -25.25 -1.66 -1.98
CA TYR A 204 -25.66 -2.65 -2.96
C TYR A 204 -26.59 -2.09 -4.03
N GLU A 205 -27.47 -1.15 -3.71
CA GLU A 205 -28.34 -0.49 -4.69
C GLU A 205 -27.53 0.35 -5.66
N ILE A 206 -26.54 1.13 -5.18
CA ILE A 206 -25.62 1.89 -6.04
C ILE A 206 -24.87 0.94 -6.99
N TYR A 207 -24.32 -0.14 -6.44
CA TYR A 207 -23.61 -1.15 -7.26
C TYR A 207 -24.54 -1.77 -8.30
N ASN A 208 -25.75 -2.18 -7.91
CA ASN A 208 -26.69 -2.84 -8.81
C ASN A 208 -27.20 -1.94 -9.95
N GLN A 209 -27.28 -0.64 -9.74
CA GLN A 209 -27.64 0.31 -10.82
C GLN A 209 -26.61 0.30 -11.95
N ALA A 210 -25.35 0.16 -11.61
CA ALA A 210 -24.25 0.13 -12.56
C ALA A 210 -23.95 -1.27 -13.10
N MET A 211 -24.20 -2.30 -12.30
CA MET A 211 -23.88 -3.72 -12.59
C MET A 211 -25.13 -4.58 -12.44
N PRO A 212 -26.16 -4.36 -13.29
CA PRO A 212 -27.46 -5.01 -13.13
C PRO A 212 -27.46 -6.51 -13.43
N GLU A 213 -26.37 -7.06 -13.97
CA GLU A 213 -26.28 -8.49 -14.24
C GLU A 213 -25.88 -9.34 -13.03
N ASP A 214 -25.39 -8.72 -11.93
CA ASP A 214 -25.01 -9.43 -10.71
C ASP A 214 -26.26 -9.91 -9.94
N GLN A 215 -26.69 -11.14 -10.24
CA GLN A 215 -27.87 -11.76 -9.63
C GLN A 215 -27.68 -11.97 -8.11
N GLN A 216 -26.46 -12.12 -7.64
CA GLN A 216 -26.17 -12.31 -6.22
C GLN A 216 -26.48 -11.03 -5.43
N VAL A 217 -26.07 -9.88 -5.94
CA VAL A 217 -26.36 -8.59 -5.30
C VAL A 217 -27.86 -8.28 -5.33
N LYS A 218 -28.57 -8.60 -6.40
CA LYS A 218 -30.03 -8.46 -6.46
C LYS A 218 -30.71 -9.28 -5.34
N LEU A 219 -30.25 -10.50 -5.11
CA LEU A 219 -30.78 -11.33 -4.05
C LEU A 219 -30.50 -10.70 -2.67
N TRP A 220 -29.29 -10.19 -2.44
CA TRP A 220 -28.94 -9.52 -1.18
C TRP A 220 -29.80 -8.27 -0.94
N ILE A 221 -30.03 -7.44 -1.97
CA ILE A 221 -30.96 -6.30 -1.89
C ILE A 221 -32.35 -6.75 -1.47
N THR A 222 -32.89 -7.80 -2.10
CA THR A 222 -34.22 -8.32 -1.79
C THR A 222 -34.32 -8.76 -0.33
N VAL A 223 -33.32 -9.49 0.16
CA VAL A 223 -33.27 -9.97 1.54
C VAL A 223 -33.17 -8.80 2.54
N LEU A 224 -32.31 -7.81 2.25
CA LEU A 224 -32.15 -6.65 3.09
C LEU A 224 -33.42 -5.77 3.14
N ARG A 225 -34.08 -5.56 2.00
CA ARG A 225 -35.35 -4.83 1.97
C ARG A 225 -36.42 -5.50 2.83
N ALA A 226 -36.56 -6.83 2.71
CA ALA A 226 -37.47 -7.59 3.56
C ALA A 226 -37.12 -7.47 5.06
N ARG A 227 -35.83 -7.55 5.41
CA ARG A 227 -35.32 -7.38 6.79
C ARG A 227 -35.64 -5.98 7.35
N LEU A 228 -35.59 -4.96 6.50
CA LEU A 228 -35.85 -3.55 6.85
C LEU A 228 -37.34 -3.15 6.74
N GLY A 229 -38.23 -4.07 6.36
CA GLY A 229 -39.64 -3.77 6.12
C GLY A 229 -39.89 -2.90 4.89
N ARG A 230 -38.97 -2.86 3.94
CA ARG A 230 -39.04 -2.09 2.69
C ARG A 230 -39.35 -3.04 1.54
N ASN A 231 -40.60 -3.07 1.11
CA ASN A 231 -41.05 -3.89 -0.03
C ASN A 231 -41.01 -3.11 -1.34
#